data_522f5a94894d3b09449d972f5eb84baa
#
_entry.id   522f5a94894d3b09449d972f5eb84baa
#
_cell.length_a   1.000
_cell.length_b   1.000
_cell.length_c   1.000
_cell.angle_alpha   90.00
_cell.angle_beta   90.00
_cell.angle_gamma   90.00
#
_symmetry.space_group_name_H-M   'P 1'
#
loop_
_entity.id
_entity.type
_entity.pdbx_description
1 polymer ?
#
loop_
_entity_poly.entity_id
_entity_poly.type
_entity_poly.pdbx_seq_one_letter_code
_entity_poly.pdbx_strand_id
1 'polypeptide(L)'
;MTAIPPLLRLMDGKRARPRKAPVARPKEIELHMSVAKLLREHCLETWQWTHIASGELRDMRTAVKLKRMGTKAGWPDIVLVPPTGQLHCLELKCQGESLSEPQEQFQLWSIRHGIPHSVAYSLDEALAALDHWGCLRIRIGGAR
;
A
#
# COMPACT_ATOMS: atom_id res chain seq x y z
N MET A 1 -6.03 -53.12 34.65
CA MET A 1 -6.40 -52.20 33.57
C MET A 1 -6.28 -50.79 34.10
N THR A 2 -5.24 -50.12 33.75
CA THR A 2 -5.03 -48.72 34.11
C THR A 2 -5.64 -47.85 33.05
N ALA A 3 -6.67 -47.10 33.45
CA ALA A 3 -7.33 -46.13 32.57
C ALA A 3 -6.32 -45.01 32.21
N ILE A 4 -6.15 -44.76 30.92
CA ILE A 4 -5.36 -43.67 30.39
C ILE A 4 -6.07 -42.35 30.76
N PRO A 5 -5.39 -41.40 31.41
CA PRO A 5 -6.03 -40.15 31.80
C PRO A 5 -6.46 -39.31 30.58
N PRO A 6 -7.57 -38.55 30.67
CA PRO A 6 -8.19 -37.85 29.54
C PRO A 6 -7.40 -36.68 28.98
N LEU A 7 -6.20 -36.42 29.48
CA LEU A 7 -5.35 -35.29 29.06
C LEU A 7 -4.61 -35.49 27.73
N LEU A 8 -4.62 -36.69 27.17
CA LEU A 8 -3.95 -36.99 25.90
C LEU A 8 -4.86 -36.78 24.67
N ARG A 9 -6.12 -36.39 24.86
CA ARG A 9 -7.08 -36.09 23.76
C ARG A 9 -7.07 -34.66 23.28
N LEU A 10 -6.27 -33.79 23.87
CA LEU A 10 -6.18 -32.35 23.54
C LEU A 10 -5.05 -31.97 22.58
N MET A 11 -4.36 -32.95 21.99
CA MET A 11 -3.30 -32.69 21.02
C MET A 11 -3.67 -33.02 19.57
N ASP A 12 -4.95 -33.17 19.25
CA ASP A 12 -5.42 -33.01 17.87
C ASP A 12 -5.54 -31.52 17.57
N GLY A 13 -4.42 -30.83 17.65
CA GLY A 13 -4.25 -29.49 17.15
C GLY A 13 -4.49 -29.53 15.64
N LYS A 14 -5.73 -29.27 15.22
CA LYS A 14 -6.00 -28.82 13.85
C LYS A 14 -5.06 -27.66 13.63
N ARG A 15 -3.92 -27.90 12.94
CA ARG A 15 -3.04 -26.85 12.45
C ARG A 15 -3.93 -25.90 11.69
N ALA A 16 -4.14 -24.72 12.22
CA ALA A 16 -4.85 -23.65 11.53
C ALA A 16 -4.20 -23.51 10.16
N ARG A 17 -4.99 -23.75 9.10
CA ARG A 17 -4.50 -23.52 7.73
C ARG A 17 -3.98 -22.09 7.69
N PRO A 18 -2.77 -21.85 7.18
CA PRO A 18 -2.27 -20.49 7.05
C PRO A 18 -3.31 -19.69 6.27
N ARG A 19 -3.77 -18.58 6.84
CA ARG A 19 -4.64 -17.65 6.13
C ARG A 19 -3.86 -17.22 4.90
N LYS A 20 -4.40 -17.51 3.71
CA LYS A 20 -3.87 -16.97 2.46
C LYS A 20 -3.82 -15.45 2.64
N ALA A 21 -2.66 -14.86 2.35
CA ALA A 21 -2.55 -13.41 2.25
C ALA A 21 -3.68 -12.90 1.32
N PRO A 22 -4.30 -11.75 1.63
CA PRO A 22 -5.36 -11.22 0.81
C PRO A 22 -4.84 -11.04 -0.62
N VAL A 23 -5.48 -11.69 -1.57
CA VAL A 23 -5.22 -11.47 -2.99
C VAL A 23 -5.66 -10.05 -3.29
N ALA A 24 -4.74 -9.21 -3.78
CA ALA A 24 -5.11 -7.90 -4.28
C ALA A 24 -6.27 -8.05 -5.27
N ARG A 25 -7.36 -7.34 -5.02
CA ARG A 25 -8.56 -7.47 -5.85
C ARG A 25 -8.27 -6.92 -7.25
N PRO A 26 -8.82 -7.51 -8.32
CA PRO A 26 -8.57 -7.06 -9.69
C PRO A 26 -8.78 -5.55 -9.88
N LYS A 27 -9.80 -4.96 -9.24
CA LYS A 27 -10.10 -3.53 -9.30
C LYS A 27 -9.02 -2.64 -8.69
N GLU A 28 -8.37 -3.09 -7.61
CA GLU A 28 -7.25 -2.36 -6.99
C GLU A 28 -6.03 -2.36 -7.92
N ILE A 29 -5.74 -3.49 -8.57
CA ILE A 29 -4.68 -3.60 -9.57
C ILE A 29 -4.95 -2.70 -10.77
N GLU A 30 -6.18 -2.65 -11.26
CA GLU A 30 -6.59 -1.79 -12.37
C GLU A 30 -6.40 -0.31 -12.03
N LEU A 31 -6.81 0.12 -10.85
CA LEU A 31 -6.59 1.48 -10.36
C LEU A 31 -5.09 1.79 -10.30
N HIS A 32 -4.32 0.89 -9.73
CA HIS A 32 -2.87 1.03 -9.61
C HIS A 32 -2.20 1.19 -10.98
N MET A 33 -2.54 0.33 -11.95
CA MET A 33 -2.02 0.40 -13.33
C MET A 33 -2.41 1.71 -14.01
N SER A 34 -3.64 2.20 -13.79
CA SER A 34 -4.12 3.46 -14.36
C SER A 34 -3.36 4.66 -13.79
N VAL A 35 -3.11 4.68 -12.49
CA VAL A 35 -2.29 5.72 -11.85
C VAL A 35 -0.85 5.67 -12.31
N ALA A 36 -0.27 4.50 -12.41
CA ALA A 36 1.09 4.33 -12.93
C ALA A 36 1.22 4.80 -14.39
N LYS A 37 0.22 4.52 -15.23
CA LYS A 37 0.16 5.03 -16.60
C LYS A 37 0.09 6.55 -16.63
N LEU A 38 -0.78 7.14 -15.81
CA LEU A 38 -0.91 8.60 -15.66
C LEU A 38 0.44 9.24 -15.29
N LEU A 39 1.14 8.67 -14.33
CA LEU A 39 2.45 9.18 -13.90
C LEU A 39 3.53 9.04 -14.99
N ARG A 40 3.56 7.94 -15.74
CA ARG A 40 4.50 7.79 -16.86
C ARG A 40 4.28 8.82 -17.95
N GLU A 41 3.03 9.14 -18.23
CA GLU A 41 2.66 10.04 -19.32
C GLU A 41 2.75 11.51 -18.92
N HIS A 42 2.46 11.85 -17.66
CA HIS A 42 2.20 13.22 -17.25
C HIS A 42 3.03 13.72 -16.05
N CYS A 43 3.79 12.87 -15.38
CA CYS A 43 4.65 13.34 -14.30
C CYS A 43 5.77 14.23 -14.85
N LEU A 44 6.06 15.32 -14.14
CA LEU A 44 7.19 16.20 -14.45
C LEU A 44 8.51 15.41 -14.32
N GLU A 45 9.42 15.62 -15.23
CA GLU A 45 10.75 14.95 -15.24
C GLU A 45 11.60 15.29 -14.02
N THR A 46 11.31 16.41 -13.39
CA THR A 46 12.00 16.83 -12.16
C THR A 46 11.57 16.05 -10.92
N TRP A 47 10.47 15.31 -11.00
CA TRP A 47 10.00 14.43 -9.95
C TRP A 47 10.46 12.99 -10.20
N GLN A 48 10.73 12.28 -9.13
CA GLN A 48 10.92 10.82 -9.15
C GLN A 48 9.76 10.13 -8.48
N TRP A 49 9.38 8.97 -8.95
CA TRP A 49 8.33 8.18 -8.34
C TRP A 49 8.57 6.69 -8.56
N THR A 50 8.03 5.88 -7.67
CA THR A 50 8.02 4.42 -7.81
C THR A 50 6.86 3.81 -7.04
N HIS A 51 6.46 2.63 -7.46
CA HIS A 51 5.59 1.74 -6.70
C HIS A 51 6.40 0.99 -5.65
N ILE A 52 5.83 0.86 -4.44
CA ILE A 52 6.38 0.02 -3.38
C ILE A 52 5.60 -1.29 -3.33
N ALA A 53 6.22 -2.38 -3.75
CA ALA A 53 5.62 -3.70 -3.83
C ALA A 53 5.51 -4.37 -2.43
N SER A 54 4.76 -3.75 -1.52
CA SER A 54 4.60 -4.25 -0.13
C SER A 54 3.39 -5.15 0.08
N GLY A 55 2.38 -5.07 -0.79
CA GLY A 55 1.12 -5.79 -0.69
C GLY A 55 0.92 -6.93 -1.69
N GLU A 56 1.89 -7.25 -2.52
CA GLU A 56 1.76 -8.29 -3.53
C GLU A 56 1.75 -9.69 -2.93
N LEU A 57 1.00 -10.58 -3.61
CA LEU A 57 1.00 -12.01 -3.30
C LEU A 57 2.40 -12.59 -3.44
N ARG A 58 2.94 -13.04 -2.32
CA ARG A 58 4.23 -13.70 -2.27
C ARG A 58 4.10 -15.05 -1.59
N ASP A 59 4.93 -16.00 -1.99
CA ASP A 59 5.07 -17.21 -1.23
C ASP A 59 5.63 -16.92 0.17
N MET A 60 5.38 -17.83 1.10
CA MET A 60 5.78 -17.67 2.51
C MET A 60 7.28 -17.45 2.68
N ARG A 61 8.12 -18.09 1.86
CA ARG A 61 9.59 -17.99 1.95
C ARG A 61 10.05 -16.61 1.51
N THR A 62 9.49 -16.10 0.42
CA THR A 62 9.76 -14.75 -0.08
C THR A 62 9.31 -13.69 0.91
N ALA A 63 8.13 -13.83 1.50
CA ALA A 63 7.63 -12.91 2.53
C ALA A 63 8.53 -12.85 3.76
N VAL A 64 8.98 -14.00 4.27
CA VAL A 64 9.91 -14.09 5.41
C VAL A 64 11.26 -13.46 5.05
N LYS A 65 11.81 -13.76 3.87
CA LYS A 65 13.07 -13.17 3.40
C LYS A 65 12.99 -11.65 3.35
N LEU A 66 11.96 -11.09 2.75
CA LEU A 66 11.77 -9.65 2.62
C LEU A 66 11.63 -8.98 4.00
N LYS A 67 10.88 -9.58 4.91
CA LYS A 67 10.77 -9.10 6.29
C LYS A 67 12.14 -9.06 7.00
N ARG A 68 12.94 -10.11 6.83
CA ARG A 68 14.32 -10.16 7.37
C ARG A 68 15.24 -9.13 6.73
N MET A 69 14.98 -8.75 5.48
CA MET A 69 15.68 -7.68 4.77
C MET A 69 15.20 -6.27 5.17
N GLY A 70 14.19 -6.16 6.03
CA GLY A 70 13.69 -4.90 6.55
C GLY A 70 12.43 -4.36 5.87
N THR A 71 11.76 -5.14 5.01
CA THR A 71 10.47 -4.73 4.45
C THR A 71 9.42 -4.65 5.56
N LYS A 72 8.78 -3.49 5.66
CA LYS A 72 7.74 -3.21 6.66
C LYS A 72 6.38 -3.07 5.99
N ALA A 73 5.33 -3.53 6.68
CA ALA A 73 3.97 -3.28 6.29
C ALA A 73 3.59 -1.80 6.51
N GLY A 74 2.57 -1.34 5.81
CA GLY A 74 2.00 -0.01 6.01
C GLY A 74 2.57 1.09 5.14
N TRP A 75 3.64 0.84 4.41
CA TRP A 75 4.15 1.80 3.44
C TRP A 75 3.15 2.01 2.29
N PRO A 76 3.08 3.24 1.72
CA PRO A 76 2.13 3.56 0.66
C PRO A 76 2.44 2.80 -0.64
N ASP A 77 1.44 2.69 -1.51
CA ASP A 77 1.59 2.03 -2.80
C ASP A 77 2.55 2.76 -3.74
N ILE A 78 2.52 4.09 -3.72
CA ILE A 78 3.35 4.94 -4.57
C ILE A 78 4.01 6.01 -3.72
N VAL A 79 5.29 6.19 -3.92
CA VAL A 79 6.05 7.30 -3.35
C VAL A 79 6.56 8.20 -4.46
N LEU A 80 6.54 9.52 -4.21
CA LEU A 80 7.00 10.54 -5.13
C LEU A 80 7.93 11.50 -4.39
N VAL A 81 8.93 11.98 -5.09
CA VAL A 81 9.93 12.92 -4.54
C VAL A 81 10.17 14.06 -5.52
N PRO A 82 9.84 15.32 -5.17
CA PRO A 82 10.18 16.50 -5.94
C PRO A 82 11.68 16.85 -5.79
N PRO A 83 12.18 17.83 -6.56
CA PRO A 83 13.55 18.32 -6.43
C PRO A 83 13.93 18.82 -5.04
N THR A 84 12.95 19.23 -4.23
CA THR A 84 13.16 19.63 -2.83
C THR A 84 13.55 18.46 -1.92
N GLY A 85 13.35 17.20 -2.38
CA GLY A 85 13.64 15.99 -1.61
C GLY A 85 12.55 15.57 -0.64
N GLN A 86 11.42 16.28 -0.57
CA GLN A 86 10.33 15.92 0.32
C GLN A 86 9.55 14.71 -0.20
N LEU A 87 9.43 13.67 0.61
CA LEU A 87 8.63 12.50 0.28
C LEU A 87 7.13 12.85 0.23
N HIS A 88 6.44 12.35 -0.80
CA HIS A 88 4.99 12.36 -0.93
C HIS A 88 4.49 10.92 -1.03
N CYS A 89 3.38 10.61 -0.41
CA CYS A 89 2.83 9.26 -0.29
C CYS A 89 1.43 9.17 -0.86
N LEU A 90 1.20 8.23 -1.76
CA LEU A 90 -0.11 7.94 -2.33
C LEU A 90 -0.47 6.48 -2.06
N GLU A 91 -1.52 6.27 -1.30
CA GLU A 91 -2.15 4.98 -1.05
C GLU A 91 -3.37 4.83 -1.95
N LEU A 92 -3.56 3.66 -2.54
CA LEU A 92 -4.68 3.34 -3.41
C LEU A 92 -5.58 2.30 -2.75
N LYS A 93 -6.87 2.54 -2.75
CA LYS A 93 -7.88 1.65 -2.17
C LYS A 93 -9.10 1.52 -3.09
N CYS A 94 -9.77 0.37 -3.04
CA CYS A 94 -11.10 0.25 -3.62
C CYS A 94 -12.14 0.99 -2.79
N GLN A 95 -13.22 1.42 -3.43
CA GLN A 95 -14.37 2.00 -2.74
C GLN A 95 -14.88 1.05 -1.64
N GLY A 96 -15.13 1.60 -0.45
CA GLY A 96 -15.61 0.86 0.71
C GLY A 96 -14.54 0.10 1.50
N GLU A 97 -13.28 0.16 1.09
CA GLU A 97 -12.17 -0.42 1.84
C GLU A 97 -11.55 0.61 2.79
N SER A 98 -11.15 0.15 3.97
CA SER A 98 -10.41 0.97 4.94
C SER A 98 -8.91 0.65 4.89
N LEU A 99 -8.12 1.54 5.44
CA LEU A 99 -6.70 1.29 5.67
C LEU A 99 -6.53 0.13 6.67
N SER A 100 -5.47 -0.64 6.50
CA SER A 100 -5.02 -1.57 7.53
C SER A 100 -4.40 -0.80 8.70
N GLU A 101 -4.31 -1.43 9.87
CA GLU A 101 -3.68 -0.80 11.04
C GLU A 101 -2.25 -0.27 10.75
N PRO A 102 -1.34 -1.03 10.11
CA PRO A 102 -0.03 -0.50 9.73
C PRO A 102 -0.10 0.69 8.77
N GLN A 103 -1.05 0.72 7.84
CA GLN A 103 -1.25 1.85 6.92
C GLN A 103 -1.76 3.09 7.64
N GLU A 104 -2.69 2.94 8.58
CA GLU A 104 -3.17 4.05 9.44
C GLU A 104 -2.04 4.63 10.28
N GLN A 105 -1.22 3.78 10.89
CA GLN A 105 -0.06 4.20 11.68
C GLN A 105 0.95 4.98 10.83
N PHE A 106 1.24 4.50 9.62
CA PHE A 106 2.14 5.19 8.71
C PHE A 106 1.57 6.54 8.26
N GLN A 107 0.27 6.61 7.94
CA GLN A 107 -0.40 7.85 7.58
C GLN A 107 -0.34 8.88 8.70
N LEU A 108 -0.67 8.48 9.94
CA LEU A 108 -0.60 9.37 11.10
C LEU A 108 0.82 9.86 11.36
N TRP A 109 1.80 8.98 11.24
CA TRP A 109 3.21 9.36 11.35
C TRP A 109 3.60 10.37 10.27
N SER A 110 3.20 10.14 9.02
CA SER A 110 3.45 11.05 7.90
C SER A 110 2.87 12.45 8.16
N ILE A 111 1.60 12.52 8.59
CA ILE A 111 0.92 13.78 8.90
C ILE A 111 1.66 14.54 10.02
N ARG A 112 2.04 13.85 11.09
CA ARG A 112 2.76 14.46 12.21
C ARG A 112 4.12 15.02 11.84
N HIS A 113 4.74 14.48 10.80
CA HIS A 113 6.08 14.87 10.34
C HIS A 113 6.05 15.74 9.07
N GLY A 114 4.87 16.22 8.68
CA GLY A 114 4.72 17.12 7.52
C GLY A 114 4.96 16.45 6.17
N ILE A 115 4.83 15.12 6.09
CA ILE A 115 4.93 14.37 4.85
C ILE A 115 3.56 14.32 4.20
N PRO A 116 3.37 14.88 2.99
CA PRO A 116 2.11 14.78 2.27
C PRO A 116 1.73 13.31 2.04
N HIS A 117 0.55 12.95 2.49
CA HIS A 117 0.00 11.60 2.37
C HIS A 117 -1.46 11.68 1.94
N SER A 118 -1.81 11.04 0.83
CA SER A 118 -3.17 10.94 0.32
C SER A 118 -3.59 9.50 0.13
N VAL A 119 -4.86 9.23 0.39
CA VAL A 119 -5.52 7.97 0.04
C VAL A 119 -6.49 8.25 -1.10
N ALA A 120 -6.41 7.51 -2.18
CA ALA A 120 -7.27 7.67 -3.34
C ALA A 120 -8.08 6.38 -3.59
N TYR A 121 -9.38 6.54 -3.73
CA TYR A 121 -10.33 5.46 -3.98
C TYR A 121 -10.77 5.38 -5.45
N SER A 122 -10.29 6.30 -6.27
CA SER A 122 -10.54 6.37 -7.70
C SER A 122 -9.39 7.05 -8.44
N LEU A 123 -9.37 6.91 -9.76
CA LEU A 123 -8.40 7.61 -10.60
C LEU A 123 -8.55 9.14 -10.47
N ASP A 124 -9.78 9.64 -10.37
CA ASP A 124 -10.05 11.08 -10.22
C ASP A 124 -9.50 11.62 -8.89
N GLU A 125 -9.63 10.87 -7.80
CA GLU A 125 -9.07 11.25 -6.51
C GLU A 125 -7.53 11.22 -6.53
N ALA A 126 -6.94 10.20 -7.15
CA ALA A 126 -5.49 10.13 -7.33
C ALA A 126 -4.98 11.31 -8.16
N LEU A 127 -5.66 11.62 -9.25
CA LEU A 127 -5.36 12.73 -10.12
C LEU A 127 -5.44 14.07 -9.38
N ALA A 128 -6.47 14.27 -8.56
CA ALA A 128 -6.64 15.48 -7.76
C ALA A 128 -5.49 15.65 -6.74
N ALA A 129 -5.06 14.57 -6.09
CA ALA A 129 -3.92 14.61 -5.17
C ALA A 129 -2.61 14.96 -5.89
N LEU A 130 -2.34 14.31 -7.02
CA LEU A 130 -1.14 14.55 -7.82
C LEU A 130 -1.11 15.96 -8.41
N ASP A 131 -2.24 16.49 -8.85
CA ASP A 131 -2.36 17.87 -9.32
C ASP A 131 -2.15 18.88 -8.19
N HIS A 132 -2.73 18.62 -7.02
CA HIS A 132 -2.52 19.45 -5.81
C HIS A 132 -1.04 19.52 -5.42
N TRP A 133 -0.29 18.43 -5.54
CA TRP A 133 1.15 18.41 -5.26
C TRP A 133 2.00 19.07 -6.35
N GLY A 134 1.42 19.33 -7.52
CA GLY A 134 2.11 19.99 -8.62
C GLY A 134 3.09 19.11 -9.38
N CYS A 135 2.92 17.78 -9.32
CA CYS A 135 3.82 16.85 -10.01
C CYS A 135 3.43 16.56 -11.46
N LEU A 136 2.28 17.04 -11.93
CA LEU A 136 1.75 16.75 -13.27
C LEU A 136 2.02 17.90 -14.25
N ARG A 137 2.32 17.55 -15.49
CA ARG A 137 2.45 18.51 -16.61
C ARG A 137 1.11 19.16 -16.98
N ILE A 138 0.00 18.46 -16.73
CA ILE A 138 -1.37 18.91 -17.02
C ILE A 138 -1.97 19.38 -15.71
N ARG A 139 -2.47 20.61 -15.67
CA ARG A 139 -3.28 21.07 -14.55
C ARG A 139 -4.74 20.80 -14.87
N ILE A 140 -5.38 20.02 -13.99
CA ILE A 140 -6.82 19.74 -14.09
C ILE A 140 -7.53 20.73 -13.18
N GLY A 141 -8.29 21.60 -13.81
CA GLY A 141 -8.96 22.68 -13.11
C GLY A 141 -8.17 23.98 -13.18
N GLY A 142 -8.18 24.61 -14.32
CA GLY A 142 -7.66 25.96 -14.50
C GLY A 142 -8.54 26.95 -13.76
N ALA A 143 -8.18 27.26 -12.51
CA ALA A 143 -8.44 28.58 -11.96
C ALA A 143 -7.09 29.33 -12.06
N ARG A 144 -7.06 30.29 -12.96
CA ARG A 144 -6.03 31.33 -12.99
C ARG A 144 -6.22 32.23 -11.77
#